data_9b7494ed32fdea1ec6504f7fc7260951
#
_entry.id   9b7494ed32fdea1ec6504f7fc7260951
#
_cell.length_a   1.000
_cell.length_b   1.000
_cell.length_c   1.000
_cell.angle_alpha   90.00
_cell.angle_beta   90.00
_cell.angle_gamma   90.00
#
_symmetry.space_group_name_H-M   'P 1'
#
loop_
_entity.id
_entity.type
_entity.pdbx_description
1 polymer ?
#
loop_
_entity_poly.entity_id
_entity_poly.type
_entity_poly.pdbx_seq_one_letter_code
_entity_poly.pdbx_strand_id
1 'polypeptide(L)'
;MHRQIWSIAEHGPDYVVLTLNLPDGLGGFPGNRDIMLRYEIEQACLTMTATATSDAPTPFNPANHSYWSLDSQPGYGGQQLQIAADHYSEPDAQLMPTGRILPVDDSPYDFRTGRNLAGDDSEFYDLNLCLGATKAPLRPIARLTGRDGVCMEMATTECGLQLYDGGTIDGRDYPTHHGAPYGPYAAPALEAQSWPGSLAHSHFPDIILRPGAPYRQITSWTFSAKQIG
;
A
#
# COMPACT_ATOMS: atom_id res chain seq x y z
N MET A 1 -5.82 13.29 2.93
CA MET A 1 -6.87 12.41 3.51
C MET A 1 -6.53 11.94 4.92
N HIS A 2 -5.28 11.59 5.24
CA HIS A 2 -4.83 11.06 6.55
C HIS A 2 -5.05 12.02 7.76
N ARG A 3 -5.24 13.32 7.53
CA ARG A 3 -5.51 14.32 8.58
C ARG A 3 -6.98 14.72 8.67
N GLN A 4 -7.86 14.01 7.97
CA GLN A 4 -9.30 14.30 7.96
C GLN A 4 -10.04 13.30 8.85
N ILE A 5 -11.15 13.75 9.41
CA ILE A 5 -12.05 12.88 10.17
C ILE A 5 -13.05 12.28 9.18
N TRP A 6 -13.09 10.95 9.13
CA TRP A 6 -14.03 10.22 8.31
C TRP A 6 -15.35 9.99 9.05
N SER A 7 -16.45 10.01 8.33
CA SER A 7 -17.75 9.66 8.85
C SER A 7 -18.05 8.18 8.63
N ILE A 8 -18.64 7.51 9.61
CA ILE A 8 -19.20 6.17 9.42
C ILE A 8 -20.56 6.35 8.76
N ALA A 9 -20.69 5.92 7.51
CA ALA A 9 -21.94 5.97 6.75
C ALA A 9 -22.81 4.75 7.02
N GLU A 10 -22.18 3.59 7.17
CA GLU A 10 -22.85 2.31 7.42
C GLU A 10 -21.89 1.36 8.14
N HIS A 11 -22.41 0.42 8.93
CA HIS A 11 -21.62 -0.66 9.51
C HIS A 11 -22.49 -1.89 9.82
N GLY A 12 -21.86 -3.04 9.83
CA GLY A 12 -22.40 -4.32 10.24
C GLY A 12 -21.42 -5.09 11.12
N PRO A 13 -21.69 -6.36 11.41
CA PRO A 13 -20.80 -7.18 12.22
C PRO A 13 -19.46 -7.46 11.54
N ASP A 14 -19.42 -7.42 10.23
CA ASP A 14 -18.30 -7.83 9.38
C ASP A 14 -17.85 -6.76 8.37
N TYR A 15 -18.48 -5.58 8.39
CA TYR A 15 -18.09 -4.48 7.50
C TYR A 15 -18.28 -3.10 8.12
N VAL A 16 -17.59 -2.13 7.57
CA VAL A 16 -17.78 -0.69 7.79
C VAL A 16 -17.62 0.09 6.49
N VAL A 17 -18.49 1.09 6.31
CA VAL A 17 -18.41 2.05 5.21
C VAL A 17 -18.08 3.41 5.79
N LEU A 18 -16.94 3.96 5.35
CA LEU A 18 -16.44 5.26 5.73
C LEU A 18 -16.58 6.23 4.56
N THR A 19 -16.99 7.46 4.83
CA THR A 19 -17.09 8.52 3.82
C THR A 19 -16.30 9.75 4.21
N LEU A 20 -15.79 10.44 3.19
CA LEU A 20 -15.05 11.68 3.32
C LEU A 20 -15.35 12.61 2.15
N ASN A 21 -15.76 13.84 2.45
CA ASN A 21 -15.93 14.90 1.47
C ASN A 21 -14.75 15.86 1.57
N LEU A 22 -14.08 16.09 0.47
CA LEU A 22 -12.96 17.04 0.36
C LEU A 22 -13.39 18.20 -0.54
N PRO A 23 -13.48 19.43 -0.02
CA PRO A 23 -13.90 20.58 -0.83
C PRO A 23 -12.86 20.94 -1.88
N ASP A 24 -13.31 21.63 -2.92
CA ASP A 24 -12.45 22.22 -3.94
C ASP A 24 -11.32 23.03 -3.31
N GLY A 25 -10.11 22.91 -3.87
CA GLY A 25 -8.91 23.60 -3.41
C GLY A 25 -8.26 23.03 -2.16
N LEU A 26 -8.88 22.11 -1.43
CA LEU A 26 -8.28 21.53 -0.23
C LEU A 26 -6.99 20.75 -0.59
N GLY A 27 -5.88 21.16 0.02
CA GLY A 27 -4.55 20.59 -0.26
C GLY A 27 -4.01 20.96 -1.65
N GLY A 28 -4.57 21.97 -2.33
CA GLY A 28 -4.18 22.39 -3.68
C GLY A 28 -4.83 21.56 -4.79
N PHE A 29 -5.74 20.65 -4.47
CA PHE A 29 -6.41 19.79 -5.45
C PHE A 29 -7.72 20.40 -5.92
N PRO A 30 -7.96 20.52 -7.25
CA PRO A 30 -9.22 21.03 -7.78
C PRO A 30 -10.38 20.04 -7.59
N GLY A 31 -11.59 20.61 -7.57
CA GLY A 31 -12.85 19.88 -7.49
C GLY A 31 -13.24 19.39 -6.10
N ASN A 32 -14.55 19.30 -5.88
CA ASN A 32 -15.10 18.61 -4.71
C ASN A 32 -14.96 17.10 -4.95
N ARG A 33 -14.46 16.39 -3.95
CA ARG A 33 -14.19 14.93 -4.04
C ARG A 33 -14.98 14.20 -2.97
N ASP A 34 -15.84 13.30 -3.40
CA ASP A 34 -16.59 12.41 -2.53
C ASP A 34 -15.91 11.04 -2.55
N ILE A 35 -15.46 10.58 -1.39
CA ILE A 35 -14.68 9.38 -1.23
C ILE A 35 -15.42 8.43 -0.30
N MET A 36 -15.47 7.17 -0.66
CA MET A 36 -16.02 6.09 0.15
C MET A 36 -15.02 4.94 0.25
N LEU A 37 -14.82 4.46 1.47
CA LEU A 37 -14.05 3.25 1.76
C LEU A 37 -14.98 2.23 2.41
N ARG A 38 -15.09 1.03 1.84
CA ARG A 38 -15.72 -0.12 2.47
C ARG A 38 -14.64 -1.10 2.88
N TYR A 39 -14.58 -1.41 4.15
CA TYR A 39 -13.82 -2.54 4.68
C TYR A 39 -14.78 -3.66 5.02
N GLU A 40 -14.42 -4.89 4.65
CA GLU A 40 -15.24 -6.07 4.87
C GLU A 40 -14.35 -7.26 5.22
N ILE A 41 -14.78 -8.05 6.19
CA ILE A 41 -14.07 -9.26 6.63
C ILE A 41 -14.93 -10.46 6.26
N GLU A 42 -14.38 -11.36 5.48
CA GLU A 42 -14.96 -12.67 5.21
C GLU A 42 -13.94 -13.76 5.55
N GLN A 43 -14.25 -14.58 6.54
CA GLN A 43 -13.33 -15.57 7.10
C GLN A 43 -12.00 -14.93 7.53
N ALA A 44 -10.88 -15.28 6.89
CA ALA A 44 -9.55 -14.72 7.16
C ALA A 44 -9.11 -13.68 6.10
N CYS A 45 -10.04 -13.12 5.36
CA CYS A 45 -9.79 -12.13 4.32
C CYS A 45 -10.37 -10.78 4.73
N LEU A 46 -9.53 -9.74 4.79
CA LEU A 46 -9.93 -8.35 4.87
C LEU A 46 -9.92 -7.76 3.45
N THR A 47 -11.04 -7.20 2.99
CA THR A 47 -11.14 -6.53 1.70
C THR A 47 -11.43 -5.04 1.90
N MET A 48 -10.68 -4.20 1.23
CA MET A 48 -10.93 -2.76 1.09
C MET A 48 -11.41 -2.46 -0.33
N THR A 49 -12.56 -1.82 -0.46
CA THR A 49 -13.01 -1.20 -1.70
C THR A 49 -13.03 0.31 -1.51
N ALA A 50 -12.20 1.01 -2.30
CA ALA A 50 -12.19 2.47 -2.37
C ALA A 50 -12.90 2.93 -3.63
N THR A 51 -13.81 3.90 -3.50
CA THR A 51 -14.45 4.59 -4.63
C THR A 51 -14.36 6.10 -4.42
N ALA A 52 -14.27 6.85 -5.51
CA ALA A 52 -14.30 8.30 -5.46
C ALA A 52 -14.92 8.90 -6.71
N THR A 53 -15.54 10.06 -6.55
CA THR A 53 -16.01 10.94 -7.62
C THR A 53 -15.46 12.34 -7.42
N SER A 54 -15.42 13.11 -8.50
CA SER A 54 -15.07 14.53 -8.46
C SER A 54 -15.94 15.31 -9.45
N ASP A 55 -16.22 16.56 -9.15
CA ASP A 55 -16.93 17.49 -10.04
C ASP A 55 -15.99 18.27 -10.99
N ALA A 56 -14.66 18.14 -10.79
CA ALA A 56 -13.63 18.64 -11.70
C ALA A 56 -12.49 17.62 -11.87
N PRO A 57 -11.74 17.68 -12.99
CA PRO A 57 -10.55 16.82 -13.14
C PRO A 57 -9.54 17.10 -12.02
N THR A 58 -9.11 16.05 -11.33
CA THR A 58 -8.19 16.17 -10.17
C THR A 58 -7.29 14.96 -10.07
N PRO A 59 -6.02 15.11 -9.66
CA PRO A 59 -5.17 13.96 -9.33
C PRO A 59 -5.76 13.16 -8.15
N PHE A 60 -5.80 11.84 -8.30
CA PHE A 60 -6.30 10.96 -7.25
C PHE A 60 -5.58 9.61 -7.27
N ASN A 61 -4.71 9.38 -6.29
CA ASN A 61 -3.92 8.16 -6.15
C ASN A 61 -3.83 7.78 -4.66
N PRO A 62 -4.90 7.24 -4.08
CA PRO A 62 -4.91 6.85 -2.68
C PRO A 62 -4.22 5.51 -2.47
N ALA A 63 -3.60 5.34 -1.29
CA ALA A 63 -3.09 4.08 -0.80
C ALA A 63 -3.58 3.81 0.63
N ASN A 64 -3.72 2.54 0.98
CA ASN A 64 -3.76 2.10 2.36
C ASN A 64 -2.31 1.95 2.85
N HIS A 65 -1.95 2.69 3.89
CA HIS A 65 -0.58 2.73 4.42
C HIS A 65 -0.48 1.95 5.74
N SER A 66 -1.08 0.77 5.79
CA SER A 66 -0.93 -0.12 6.94
C SER A 66 0.47 -0.72 6.98
N TYR A 67 1.01 -0.81 8.19
CA TYR A 67 2.25 -1.52 8.46
C TYR A 67 1.93 -2.95 8.90
N TRP A 68 2.66 -3.93 8.36
CA TRP A 68 2.37 -5.35 8.57
C TRP A 68 3.48 -6.02 9.37
N SER A 69 3.16 -6.44 10.60
CA SER A 69 4.01 -7.29 11.43
C SER A 69 3.30 -8.62 11.65
N LEU A 70 3.86 -9.70 11.13
CA LEU A 70 3.27 -11.04 11.17
C LEU A 70 3.91 -11.94 12.24
N ASP A 71 4.77 -11.38 13.05
CA ASP A 71 5.50 -12.09 14.09
C ASP A 71 5.08 -11.61 15.49
N SER A 72 5.26 -12.48 16.48
CA SER A 72 5.08 -12.15 17.89
C SER A 72 6.18 -11.25 18.45
N GLN A 73 7.32 -11.15 17.77
CA GLN A 73 8.46 -10.33 18.16
C GLN A 73 8.51 -9.02 17.38
N PRO A 74 9.00 -7.94 17.99
CA PRO A 74 9.19 -6.67 17.30
C PRO A 74 10.13 -6.76 16.10
N GLY A 75 9.89 -5.88 15.09
CA GLY A 75 10.68 -5.81 13.88
C GLY A 75 10.30 -6.87 12.84
N TYR A 76 10.63 -6.61 11.60
CA TYR A 76 10.30 -7.51 10.50
C TYR A 76 11.50 -8.33 9.99
N GLY A 77 12.67 -8.16 10.58
CA GLY A 77 13.88 -8.90 10.16
C GLY A 77 13.67 -10.41 10.16
N GLY A 78 13.98 -11.04 9.02
CA GLY A 78 13.76 -12.46 8.80
C GLY A 78 12.35 -12.83 8.31
N GLN A 79 11.43 -11.90 8.16
CA GLN A 79 10.19 -12.13 7.41
C GLN A 79 10.53 -12.26 5.92
N GLN A 80 9.83 -13.15 5.23
CA GLN A 80 10.01 -13.39 3.81
C GLN A 80 8.96 -12.62 3.01
N LEU A 81 9.41 -11.78 2.07
CA LEU A 81 8.54 -11.04 1.17
C LEU A 81 8.71 -11.53 -0.27
N GLN A 82 7.59 -11.78 -0.94
CA GLN A 82 7.52 -12.07 -2.37
C GLN A 82 6.59 -11.05 -3.04
N ILE A 83 6.99 -10.52 -4.22
CA ILE A 83 6.19 -9.56 -5.00
C ILE A 83 6.27 -9.93 -6.47
N ALA A 84 5.12 -10.00 -7.14
CA ALA A 84 4.99 -10.34 -8.55
C ALA A 84 5.18 -9.09 -9.44
N ALA A 85 6.39 -8.54 -9.44
CA ALA A 85 6.75 -7.37 -10.25
C ALA A 85 8.08 -7.63 -10.98
N ASP A 86 8.10 -7.39 -12.30
CA ASP A 86 9.31 -7.51 -13.13
C ASP A 86 10.09 -6.20 -13.24
N HIS A 87 9.48 -5.08 -12.83
CA HIS A 87 10.07 -3.75 -12.95
C HIS A 87 9.80 -2.92 -11.71
N TYR A 88 10.64 -1.89 -11.52
CA TYR A 88 10.45 -0.86 -10.52
C TYR A 88 10.64 0.53 -11.12
N SER A 89 10.05 1.53 -10.47
CA SER A 89 10.30 2.94 -10.78
C SER A 89 11.57 3.38 -10.05
N GLU A 90 12.59 3.82 -10.80
CA GLU A 90 13.86 4.24 -10.23
C GLU A 90 13.66 5.49 -9.35
N PRO A 91 14.01 5.45 -8.05
CA PRO A 91 14.04 6.64 -7.21
C PRO A 91 15.35 7.41 -7.40
N ASP A 92 15.31 8.75 -7.27
CA ASP A 92 16.50 9.57 -7.11
C ASP A 92 16.98 9.62 -5.63
N ALA A 93 17.99 10.43 -5.36
CA ALA A 93 18.55 10.59 -4.01
C ALA A 93 17.56 11.23 -3.00
N GLN A 94 16.47 11.81 -3.47
CA GLN A 94 15.37 12.35 -2.66
C GLN A 94 14.16 11.41 -2.64
N LEU A 95 14.31 10.18 -3.13
CA LEU A 95 13.26 9.15 -3.23
C LEU A 95 12.12 9.51 -4.20
N MET A 96 12.37 10.48 -5.09
CA MET A 96 11.42 10.87 -6.12
C MET A 96 11.62 10.03 -7.39
N PRO A 97 10.54 9.59 -8.06
CA PRO A 97 10.67 8.85 -9.32
C PRO A 97 11.38 9.65 -10.40
N THR A 98 12.46 9.09 -10.98
CA THR A 98 13.20 9.72 -12.09
C THR A 98 12.45 9.66 -13.43
N GLY A 99 11.39 8.86 -13.51
CA GLY A 99 10.67 8.52 -14.74
C GLY A 99 11.23 7.27 -15.44
N ARG A 100 12.36 6.73 -15.02
CA ARG A 100 12.89 5.49 -15.58
C ARG A 100 12.23 4.28 -14.93
N ILE A 101 11.85 3.32 -15.75
CA ILE A 101 11.34 2.02 -15.31
C ILE A 101 12.43 1.00 -15.62
N LEU A 102 12.93 0.35 -14.60
CA LEU A 102 14.05 -0.58 -14.67
C LEU A 102 13.59 -2.00 -14.34
N PRO A 103 14.18 -3.04 -14.95
CA PRO A 103 13.95 -4.42 -14.55
C PRO A 103 14.47 -4.66 -13.12
N VAL A 104 13.82 -5.58 -12.40
CA VAL A 104 14.26 -5.98 -11.06
C VAL A 104 15.44 -6.97 -11.11
N ASP A 105 15.74 -7.53 -12.29
CA ASP A 105 16.81 -8.49 -12.47
C ASP A 105 18.15 -7.94 -11.95
N ASP A 106 18.91 -8.77 -11.23
CA ASP A 106 20.21 -8.42 -10.63
C ASP A 106 20.20 -7.19 -9.71
N SER A 107 19.01 -6.83 -9.17
CA SER A 107 18.85 -5.70 -8.27
C SER A 107 18.44 -6.15 -6.85
N PRO A 108 18.61 -5.29 -5.82
CA PRO A 108 18.09 -5.57 -4.48
C PRO A 108 16.56 -5.59 -4.41
N TYR A 109 15.86 -5.25 -5.51
CA TYR A 109 14.41 -5.14 -5.60
C TYR A 109 13.75 -6.37 -6.26
N ASP A 110 14.50 -7.44 -6.54
CA ASP A 110 13.93 -8.68 -7.05
C ASP A 110 13.33 -9.52 -5.90
N PHE A 111 12.01 -9.42 -5.77
CA PHE A 111 11.22 -10.18 -4.81
C PHE A 111 10.42 -11.32 -5.45
N ARG A 112 10.62 -11.63 -6.72
CA ARG A 112 9.79 -12.61 -7.47
C ARG A 112 9.86 -14.01 -6.90
N THR A 113 11.00 -14.45 -6.42
CA THR A 113 11.19 -15.77 -5.81
C THR A 113 11.07 -15.75 -4.28
N GLY A 114 10.82 -14.59 -3.70
CA GLY A 114 10.82 -14.36 -2.27
C GLY A 114 12.24 -14.17 -1.70
N ARG A 115 12.37 -13.21 -0.80
CA ARG A 115 13.61 -12.96 -0.06
C ARG A 115 13.30 -12.52 1.37
N ASN A 116 14.24 -12.78 2.27
CA ASN A 116 14.14 -12.32 3.63
C ASN A 116 14.39 -10.81 3.69
N LEU A 117 13.58 -10.12 4.47
CA LEU A 117 13.81 -8.74 4.82
C LEU A 117 14.84 -8.68 5.96
N ALA A 118 15.85 -7.84 5.83
CA ALA A 118 16.93 -7.73 6.80
C ALA A 118 16.44 -7.09 8.12
N GLY A 119 15.63 -6.05 8.02
CA GLY A 119 15.14 -5.31 9.19
C GLY A 119 16.20 -4.43 9.84
N ASP A 120 17.20 -4.04 9.06
CA ASP A 120 18.29 -3.15 9.43
C ASP A 120 18.59 -2.19 8.27
N ASP A 121 19.60 -1.36 8.39
CA ASP A 121 19.99 -0.37 7.39
C ASP A 121 20.86 -0.92 6.25
N SER A 122 21.03 -2.24 6.17
CA SER A 122 21.82 -2.88 5.10
C SER A 122 21.17 -2.74 3.71
N GLU A 123 19.84 -2.61 3.66
CA GLU A 123 19.04 -2.36 2.48
C GLU A 123 17.89 -1.41 2.84
N PHE A 124 17.68 -0.39 2.04
CA PHE A 124 16.58 0.56 2.24
C PHE A 124 15.56 0.43 1.11
N TYR A 125 14.30 0.31 1.50
CA TYR A 125 13.18 0.19 0.57
C TYR A 125 12.19 1.34 0.77
N ASP A 126 12.12 2.22 -0.19
CA ASP A 126 11.05 3.20 -0.36
C ASP A 126 10.87 3.47 -1.85
N LEU A 127 10.22 2.52 -2.55
CA LEU A 127 10.11 2.56 -3.99
C LEU A 127 8.85 1.87 -4.49
N ASN A 128 8.43 2.24 -5.70
CA ASN A 128 7.30 1.61 -6.37
C ASN A 128 7.74 0.44 -7.25
N LEU A 129 7.18 -0.72 -6.99
CA LEU A 129 7.26 -1.91 -7.82
C LEU A 129 6.11 -1.91 -8.82
N CYS A 130 6.41 -2.05 -10.12
CA CYS A 130 5.45 -1.92 -11.21
C CYS A 130 4.75 -3.27 -11.47
N LEU A 131 3.49 -3.36 -11.05
CA LEU A 131 2.65 -4.56 -11.24
C LEU A 131 2.02 -4.63 -12.64
N GLY A 132 2.11 -3.57 -13.40
CA GLY A 132 1.58 -3.41 -14.75
C GLY A 132 1.47 -1.94 -15.16
N ALA A 133 1.22 -1.68 -16.43
CA ALA A 133 1.07 -0.31 -16.95
C ALA A 133 -0.32 0.30 -16.68
N THR A 134 -1.31 -0.52 -16.31
CA THR A 134 -2.69 -0.12 -16.05
C THR A 134 -3.30 -0.97 -14.96
N LYS A 135 -4.41 -0.52 -14.37
CA LYS A 135 -5.23 -1.34 -13.48
C LYS A 135 -5.68 -2.63 -14.18
N ALA A 136 -5.82 -3.68 -13.40
CA ALA A 136 -6.24 -5.01 -13.86
C ALA A 136 -7.35 -5.56 -12.93
N PRO A 137 -8.02 -6.65 -13.28
CA PRO A 137 -8.86 -7.39 -12.33
C PRO A 137 -8.10 -7.72 -11.05
N LEU A 138 -8.84 -7.88 -9.94
CA LEU A 138 -8.26 -8.28 -8.66
C LEU A 138 -7.40 -9.54 -8.84
N ARG A 139 -6.12 -9.45 -8.45
CA ARG A 139 -5.14 -10.53 -8.61
C ARG A 139 -4.15 -10.56 -7.46
N PRO A 140 -3.63 -11.73 -7.07
CA PRO A 140 -2.52 -11.81 -6.11
C PRO A 140 -1.29 -11.06 -6.64
N ILE A 141 -0.64 -10.28 -5.76
CA ILE A 141 0.52 -9.46 -6.14
C ILE A 141 1.69 -9.58 -5.16
N ALA A 142 1.41 -9.91 -3.90
CA ALA A 142 2.45 -10.04 -2.89
C ALA A 142 2.09 -11.08 -1.85
N ARG A 143 3.12 -11.64 -1.21
CA ARG A 143 3.03 -12.54 -0.08
C ARG A 143 4.08 -12.15 0.96
N LEU A 144 3.64 -11.89 2.18
CA LEU A 144 4.50 -11.69 3.34
C LEU A 144 4.35 -12.88 4.29
N THR A 145 5.45 -13.48 4.69
CA THR A 145 5.46 -14.63 5.61
C THR A 145 6.31 -14.30 6.82
N GLY A 146 5.72 -14.34 7.99
CA GLY A 146 6.41 -14.17 9.27
C GLY A 146 7.25 -15.39 9.64
N ARG A 147 8.19 -15.18 10.57
CA ARG A 147 9.06 -16.25 11.10
C ARG A 147 8.27 -17.36 11.79
N ASP A 148 7.15 -17.00 12.41
CA ASP A 148 6.26 -17.92 13.13
C ASP A 148 5.28 -18.65 12.19
N GLY A 149 5.41 -18.46 10.87
CA GLY A 149 4.63 -19.15 9.85
C GLY A 149 3.26 -18.53 9.55
N VAL A 150 2.95 -17.38 10.13
CA VAL A 150 1.79 -16.57 9.69
C VAL A 150 2.10 -16.01 8.31
N CYS A 151 1.15 -16.09 7.40
CA CYS A 151 1.28 -15.63 6.03
C CYS A 151 0.14 -14.67 5.70
N MET A 152 0.45 -13.61 4.99
CA MET A 152 -0.49 -12.67 4.39
C MET A 152 -0.30 -12.67 2.87
N GLU A 153 -1.34 -13.01 2.13
CA GLU A 153 -1.42 -12.83 0.69
C GLU A 153 -2.18 -11.54 0.38
N MET A 154 -1.58 -10.68 -0.42
CA MET A 154 -2.17 -9.42 -0.86
C MET A 154 -2.58 -9.51 -2.32
N ALA A 155 -3.81 -9.12 -2.63
CA ALA A 155 -4.31 -8.96 -3.99
C ALA A 155 -4.81 -7.54 -4.21
N THR A 156 -4.67 -7.01 -5.45
CA THR A 156 -5.14 -5.67 -5.78
C THR A 156 -5.56 -5.53 -7.23
N THR A 157 -6.35 -4.49 -7.51
CA THR A 157 -6.65 -4.02 -8.87
C THR A 157 -5.65 -2.98 -9.36
N GLU A 158 -4.77 -2.46 -8.49
CA GLU A 158 -3.83 -1.39 -8.82
C GLU A 158 -2.64 -1.89 -9.66
N CYS A 159 -1.98 -0.93 -10.31
CA CYS A 159 -0.86 -1.20 -11.22
C CYS A 159 0.52 -0.98 -10.59
N GLY A 160 0.59 -0.55 -9.34
CA GLY A 160 1.82 -0.37 -8.58
C GLY A 160 1.67 -0.85 -7.14
N LEU A 161 2.81 -1.13 -6.52
CA LEU A 161 2.95 -1.44 -5.11
C LEU A 161 4.14 -0.66 -4.56
N GLN A 162 3.90 0.33 -3.70
CA GLN A 162 4.97 0.96 -2.95
C GLN A 162 5.37 0.03 -1.82
N LEU A 163 6.64 -0.29 -1.76
CA LEU A 163 7.28 -0.96 -0.63
C LEU A 163 8.05 0.10 0.17
N TYR A 164 7.66 0.26 1.43
CA TYR A 164 8.41 1.06 2.38
C TYR A 164 8.79 0.20 3.59
N ASP A 165 10.07 0.22 3.94
CA ASP A 165 10.61 -0.68 4.96
C ASP A 165 10.42 -0.17 6.41
N GLY A 166 9.93 1.05 6.58
CA GLY A 166 9.76 1.62 7.92
C GLY A 166 11.06 2.11 8.57
N GLY A 167 12.16 2.22 7.82
CA GLY A 167 13.47 2.60 8.34
C GLY A 167 13.51 3.97 9.01
N THR A 168 12.59 4.88 8.67
CA THR A 168 12.49 6.21 9.29
C THR A 168 11.36 6.33 10.31
N ILE A 169 10.74 5.21 10.74
CA ILE A 169 9.71 5.25 11.78
C ILE A 169 10.31 5.79 13.07
N ASP A 170 9.75 6.91 13.53
CA ASP A 170 10.01 7.50 14.84
C ASP A 170 8.75 7.32 15.71
N GLY A 171 8.72 6.27 16.50
CA GLY A 171 7.60 5.94 17.39
C GLY A 171 7.52 6.85 18.61
N ARG A 172 8.54 7.67 18.85
CA ARG A 172 8.66 8.54 20.02
C ARG A 172 8.35 7.77 21.30
N ASP A 173 7.75 8.45 22.28
CA ASP A 173 7.42 7.86 23.58
C ASP A 173 5.99 7.28 23.64
N TYR A 174 5.35 7.01 22.49
CA TYR A 174 4.00 6.45 22.48
C TYR A 174 4.06 4.93 22.65
N PRO A 175 3.50 4.38 23.75
CA PRO A 175 3.48 2.94 23.95
C PRO A 175 2.55 2.27 22.92
N THR A 176 3.00 1.15 22.41
CA THR A 176 2.21 0.27 21.54
C THR A 176 1.48 -0.79 22.36
N HIS A 177 0.72 -1.66 21.69
CA HIS A 177 0.13 -2.83 22.34
C HIS A 177 1.18 -3.82 22.90
N HIS A 178 2.44 -3.72 22.48
CA HIS A 178 3.56 -4.48 23.07
C HIS A 178 4.22 -3.76 24.27
N GLY A 179 3.74 -2.57 24.64
CA GLY A 179 4.23 -1.80 25.77
C GLY A 179 5.51 -0.98 25.50
N ALA A 180 6.12 -1.12 24.33
CA ALA A 180 7.28 -0.33 23.89
C ALA A 180 6.93 0.50 22.64
N PRO A 181 7.56 1.66 22.39
CA PRO A 181 7.38 2.42 21.16
C PRO A 181 7.78 1.61 19.91
N TYR A 182 7.14 1.90 18.78
CA TYR A 182 7.66 1.44 17.49
C TYR A 182 8.92 2.23 17.13
N GLY A 183 9.91 1.54 16.59
CA GLY A 183 11.14 2.12 16.07
C GLY A 183 11.33 1.82 14.59
N PRO A 184 12.49 2.18 14.04
CA PRO A 184 12.88 1.81 12.70
C PRO A 184 12.70 0.30 12.45
N TYR A 185 12.25 -0.04 11.24
CA TYR A 185 12.05 -1.43 10.81
C TYR A 185 11.04 -2.23 11.67
N ALA A 186 10.12 -1.55 12.34
CA ALA A 186 9.09 -2.24 13.13
C ALA A 186 8.16 -3.10 12.26
N ALA A 187 7.81 -2.64 11.06
CA ALA A 187 7.03 -3.37 10.08
C ALA A 187 7.13 -2.70 8.70
N PRO A 188 7.11 -3.47 7.59
CA PRO A 188 7.01 -2.90 6.25
C PRO A 188 5.60 -2.42 5.95
N ALA A 189 5.49 -1.38 5.10
CA ALA A 189 4.24 -0.98 4.45
C ALA A 189 4.21 -1.50 3.01
N LEU A 190 3.05 -2.02 2.60
CA LEU A 190 2.76 -2.52 1.26
C LEU A 190 1.54 -1.75 0.72
N GLU A 191 1.80 -0.77 -0.14
CA GLU A 191 0.81 0.23 -0.52
C GLU A 191 0.40 0.06 -1.98
N ALA A 192 -0.71 -0.64 -2.22
CA ALA A 192 -1.26 -0.76 -3.56
C ALA A 192 -1.83 0.58 -4.04
N GLN A 193 -1.31 1.08 -5.14
CA GLN A 193 -1.66 2.37 -5.74
C GLN A 193 -1.22 2.43 -7.22
N SER A 194 -1.51 3.51 -7.91
CA SER A 194 -0.85 3.82 -9.17
C SER A 194 0.59 4.30 -8.92
N TRP A 195 1.41 4.39 -9.98
CA TRP A 195 2.80 4.76 -9.82
C TRP A 195 2.94 6.19 -9.28
N PRO A 196 3.73 6.42 -8.21
CA PRO A 196 4.08 7.76 -7.77
C PRO A 196 4.77 8.56 -8.88
N GLY A 197 4.57 9.88 -8.89
CA GLY A 197 5.16 10.75 -9.92
C GLY A 197 4.40 10.78 -11.26
N SER A 198 3.24 10.14 -11.39
CA SER A 198 2.47 10.08 -12.65
C SER A 198 2.11 11.45 -13.25
N LEU A 199 2.04 12.51 -12.46
CA LEU A 199 1.82 13.87 -13.00
C LEU A 199 3.05 14.46 -13.69
N ALA A 200 4.25 14.03 -13.30
CA ALA A 200 5.51 14.52 -13.87
C ALA A 200 5.94 13.72 -15.11
N HIS A 201 5.44 12.50 -15.29
CA HIS A 201 5.90 11.56 -16.31
C HIS A 201 4.72 11.09 -17.16
N SER A 202 4.56 11.62 -18.37
CA SER A 202 3.41 11.37 -19.25
C SER A 202 3.25 9.92 -19.72
N HIS A 203 4.29 9.10 -19.59
CA HIS A 203 4.26 7.66 -19.89
C HIS A 203 3.88 6.78 -18.70
N PHE A 204 3.72 7.40 -17.52
CA PHE A 204 3.19 6.71 -16.33
C PHE A 204 1.65 6.60 -16.41
N PRO A 205 1.03 5.70 -15.64
CA PRO A 205 -0.42 5.55 -15.60
C PRO A 205 -1.14 6.85 -15.27
N ASP A 206 -2.25 7.13 -15.95
CA ASP A 206 -3.10 8.29 -15.66
C ASP A 206 -3.78 8.15 -14.29
N ILE A 207 -3.63 9.16 -13.45
CA ILE A 207 -4.22 9.24 -12.11
C ILE A 207 -5.28 10.33 -11.99
N ILE A 208 -5.75 10.90 -13.11
CA ILE A 208 -6.74 11.96 -13.07
C ILE A 208 -8.14 11.37 -12.89
N LEU A 209 -8.75 11.67 -11.76
CA LEU A 209 -10.17 11.46 -11.52
C LEU A 209 -10.97 12.52 -12.28
N ARG A 210 -11.87 12.09 -13.17
CA ARG A 210 -12.66 12.98 -14.04
C ARG A 210 -14.14 12.93 -13.68
N PRO A 211 -14.88 14.04 -13.84
CA PRO A 211 -16.33 14.02 -13.70
C PRO A 211 -16.97 12.94 -14.59
N GLY A 212 -17.90 12.19 -14.01
CA GLY A 212 -18.59 11.11 -14.71
C GLY A 212 -17.81 9.79 -14.86
N ALA A 213 -16.52 9.75 -14.45
CA ALA A 213 -15.68 8.55 -14.47
C ALA A 213 -15.22 8.22 -13.04
N PRO A 214 -15.98 7.48 -12.24
CA PRO A 214 -15.64 7.19 -10.86
C PRO A 214 -14.37 6.35 -10.75
N TYR A 215 -13.53 6.69 -9.77
CA TYR A 215 -12.42 5.85 -9.35
C TYR A 215 -12.93 4.61 -8.61
N ARG A 216 -12.26 3.48 -8.82
CA ARG A 216 -12.48 2.27 -8.04
C ARG A 216 -11.17 1.52 -7.86
N GLN A 217 -10.92 1.09 -6.62
CA GLN A 217 -9.82 0.21 -6.23
C GLN A 217 -10.36 -0.89 -5.33
N ILE A 218 -9.85 -2.10 -5.50
CA ILE A 218 -10.04 -3.20 -4.55
C ILE A 218 -8.66 -3.69 -4.13
N THR A 219 -8.47 -3.86 -2.84
CA THR A 219 -7.31 -4.51 -2.27
C THR A 219 -7.76 -5.46 -1.17
N SER A 220 -7.22 -6.67 -1.16
CA SER A 220 -7.52 -7.66 -0.13
C SER A 220 -6.26 -8.24 0.48
N TRP A 221 -6.38 -8.62 1.75
CA TRP A 221 -5.34 -9.25 2.54
C TRP A 221 -5.92 -10.54 3.14
N THR A 222 -5.42 -11.68 2.70
CA THR A 222 -5.85 -13.00 3.17
C THR A 222 -4.79 -13.59 4.08
N PHE A 223 -5.19 -13.93 5.29
CA PHE A 223 -4.28 -14.45 6.31
C PHE A 223 -4.40 -15.96 6.43
N SER A 224 -3.27 -16.62 6.65
CA SER A 224 -3.19 -18.05 6.97
C SER A 224 -2.04 -18.30 7.93
N ALA A 225 -2.10 -19.41 8.66
CA ALA A 225 -1.00 -19.88 9.47
C ALA A 225 -0.64 -21.30 9.06
N LYS A 226 0.66 -21.65 9.02
CA LYS A 226 1.06 -23.05 8.92
C LYS A 226 0.51 -23.79 10.14
N GLN A 227 -0.21 -24.89 9.92
CA GLN A 227 -0.48 -25.83 11.01
C GLN A 227 0.87 -26.34 11.52
N ILE A 228 1.16 -26.06 12.77
CA ILE A 228 2.26 -26.69 13.48
C ILE A 228 1.80 -28.12 13.74
N GLY A 229 2.33 -29.05 12.97
CA GLY A 229 2.09 -30.49 13.13
C GLY A 229 2.83 -31.04 14.33
#